data_51194e0adc8df6a541362b2ca37baf38
#
_entry.id   51194e0adc8df6a541362b2ca37baf38
#
_cell.length_a   1.000
_cell.length_b   1.000
_cell.length_c   1.000
_cell.angle_alpha   90.00
_cell.angle_beta   90.00
_cell.angle_gamma   90.00
#
_symmetry.space_group_name_H-M   'P 1'
#
loop_
_entity.id
_entity.type
_entity.pdbx_description
1 polymer ?
#
loop_
_entity_poly.entity_id
_entity_poly.type
_entity_poly.pdbx_seq_one_letter_code
_entity_poly.pdbx_strand_id
1 'polypeptide(L)'
;GGTWSEYPPEYQESFLRDVFWAANNYGARTGAEKPPKQSLAAEQLINETAQVRIIGVTLETRPDSIDGREVQRLRTLGCTRVQLGVQHTNDDILRKINRGCYTADTIKAIKLLKEAAFKIDLHLMPDLPFATPAIDLAMAERVLADPDLQADQWKLYPCQVVPWTVIEKWFEEGTYTP
;
A
#
# COMPACT_ATOMS: atom_id res chain seq x y z
N GLY A 1 -0.17 4.92 -6.67
CA GLY A 1 -0.90 5.38 -5.50
C GLY A 1 -2.34 4.94 -5.55
N GLY A 2 -3.00 5.02 -4.45
CA GLY A 2 -4.36 4.57 -4.28
C GLY A 2 -4.46 3.16 -3.71
N THR A 3 -5.69 2.74 -3.43
CA THR A 3 -5.94 1.44 -2.81
C THR A 3 -5.95 0.36 -3.88
N TRP A 4 -4.89 -0.45 -3.93
CA TRP A 4 -4.76 -1.51 -4.95
C TRP A 4 -5.96 -2.45 -4.98
N SER A 5 -6.45 -2.88 -3.83
CA SER A 5 -7.55 -3.84 -3.70
C SER A 5 -8.91 -3.31 -4.21
N GLU A 6 -9.02 -2.01 -4.50
CA GLU A 6 -10.23 -1.40 -5.08
C GLU A 6 -10.27 -1.47 -6.62
N TYR A 7 -9.13 -1.78 -7.26
CA TYR A 7 -9.12 -1.95 -8.72
C TYR A 7 -9.77 -3.28 -9.13
N PRO A 8 -10.45 -3.32 -10.30
CA PRO A 8 -11.00 -4.57 -10.83
C PRO A 8 -9.93 -5.66 -10.95
N PRO A 9 -10.24 -6.92 -10.62
CA PRO A 9 -9.31 -8.04 -10.69
C PRO A 9 -8.60 -8.19 -12.02
N GLU A 10 -9.32 -8.03 -13.11
CA GLU A 10 -8.79 -8.16 -14.47
C GLU A 10 -7.79 -7.05 -14.78
N TYR A 11 -8.03 -5.84 -14.28
CA TYR A 11 -7.08 -4.74 -14.41
C TYR A 11 -5.79 -5.02 -13.64
N GLN A 12 -5.89 -5.48 -12.39
CA GLN A 12 -4.73 -5.79 -11.55
C GLN A 12 -3.85 -6.85 -12.21
N GLU A 13 -4.45 -7.92 -12.71
CA GLU A 13 -3.74 -9.01 -13.40
C GLU A 13 -3.10 -8.53 -14.70
N SER A 14 -3.85 -7.83 -15.54
CA SER A 14 -3.35 -7.32 -16.81
C SER A 14 -2.23 -6.30 -16.61
N PHE A 15 -2.34 -5.43 -15.62
CA PHE A 15 -1.31 -4.44 -15.31
C PHE A 15 0.01 -5.12 -14.92
N LEU A 16 -0.01 -6.07 -13.99
CA LEU A 16 1.20 -6.77 -13.55
C LEU A 16 1.76 -7.68 -14.64
N ARG A 17 0.89 -8.39 -15.40
CA ARG A 17 1.32 -9.13 -16.59
C ARG A 17 2.11 -8.24 -17.54
N ASP A 18 1.61 -7.04 -17.81
CA ASP A 18 2.23 -6.11 -18.75
C ASP A 18 3.56 -5.56 -18.21
N VAL A 19 3.69 -5.37 -16.90
CA VAL A 19 4.95 -5.02 -16.24
C VAL A 19 5.99 -6.13 -16.40
N PHE A 20 5.63 -7.40 -16.13
CA PHE A 20 6.53 -8.54 -16.31
C PHE A 20 6.89 -8.73 -17.79
N TRP A 21 5.92 -8.67 -18.68
CA TRP A 21 6.17 -8.76 -20.12
C TRP A 21 7.11 -7.66 -20.61
N ALA A 22 6.95 -6.42 -20.15
CA ALA A 22 7.84 -5.31 -20.50
C ALA A 22 9.27 -5.56 -20.02
N ALA A 23 9.46 -6.06 -18.82
CA ALA A 23 10.76 -6.42 -18.27
C ALA A 23 11.41 -7.59 -19.04
N ASN A 24 10.63 -8.61 -19.40
CA ASN A 24 11.09 -9.76 -20.19
C ASN A 24 11.58 -9.36 -21.58
N ASN A 25 11.02 -8.30 -22.15
CA ASN A 25 11.35 -7.80 -23.47
C ASN A 25 12.19 -6.53 -23.45
N TYR A 26 12.75 -6.17 -22.30
CA TYR A 26 13.65 -5.02 -22.19
C TYR A 26 14.94 -5.29 -22.95
N GLY A 27 15.36 -4.34 -23.78
CA GLY A 27 16.56 -4.49 -24.62
C GLY A 27 16.31 -5.19 -25.97
N ALA A 28 15.09 -5.63 -26.27
CA ALA A 28 14.75 -6.02 -27.65
C ALA A 28 15.02 -4.84 -28.58
N ARG A 29 15.67 -5.12 -29.75
CA ARG A 29 16.03 -4.06 -30.70
C ARG A 29 14.80 -3.20 -31.05
N THR A 30 14.99 -1.89 -31.03
CA THR A 30 13.96 -0.95 -31.47
C THR A 30 13.47 -1.35 -32.87
N GLY A 31 12.15 -1.58 -33.01
CA GLY A 31 11.55 -2.06 -34.26
C GLY A 31 11.47 -3.56 -34.47
N ALA A 32 12.03 -4.38 -33.55
CA ALA A 32 11.78 -5.82 -33.55
C ALA A 32 10.35 -6.12 -33.06
N GLU A 33 9.71 -7.09 -33.73
CA GLU A 33 8.40 -7.58 -33.30
C GLU A 33 8.57 -8.25 -31.91
N LYS A 34 7.78 -7.78 -30.94
CA LYS A 34 7.79 -8.37 -29.60
C LYS A 34 6.85 -9.58 -29.57
N PRO A 35 7.19 -10.62 -28.79
CA PRO A 35 6.32 -11.79 -28.67
C PRO A 35 4.97 -11.39 -28.06
N PRO A 36 3.89 -12.13 -28.38
CA PRO A 36 2.59 -11.88 -27.78
C PRO A 36 2.66 -12.10 -26.26
N LYS A 37 1.87 -11.29 -25.52
CA LYS A 37 1.75 -11.43 -24.07
C LYS A 37 1.11 -12.77 -23.72
N GLN A 38 1.68 -13.45 -22.74
CA GLN A 38 1.15 -14.70 -22.19
C GLN A 38 0.31 -14.45 -20.92
N SER A 39 -0.01 -15.48 -20.15
CA SER A 39 -0.64 -15.30 -18.85
C SER A 39 0.33 -14.65 -17.85
N LEU A 40 -0.19 -14.01 -16.79
CA LEU A 40 0.66 -13.43 -15.74
C LEU A 40 1.65 -14.47 -15.19
N ALA A 41 1.18 -15.68 -14.88
CA ALA A 41 2.03 -16.74 -14.35
C ALA A 41 3.16 -17.14 -15.32
N ALA A 42 2.87 -17.19 -16.62
CA ALA A 42 3.89 -17.47 -17.62
C ALA A 42 4.91 -16.33 -17.73
N GLU A 43 4.46 -15.07 -17.73
CA GLU A 43 5.38 -13.93 -17.77
C GLU A 43 6.24 -13.84 -16.50
N GLN A 44 5.72 -14.18 -15.33
CA GLN A 44 6.49 -14.30 -14.09
C GLN A 44 7.58 -15.38 -14.20
N LEU A 45 7.23 -16.56 -14.71
CA LEU A 45 8.19 -17.66 -14.89
C LEU A 45 9.32 -17.29 -15.88
N ILE A 46 8.96 -16.66 -17.02
CA ILE A 46 9.96 -16.16 -17.98
C ILE A 46 10.89 -15.15 -17.32
N ASN A 47 10.36 -14.33 -16.43
CA ASN A 47 11.13 -13.28 -15.75
C ASN A 47 12.20 -13.81 -14.80
N GLU A 48 12.09 -15.05 -14.29
CA GLU A 48 13.10 -15.66 -13.42
C GLU A 48 14.47 -15.74 -14.08
N THR A 49 14.53 -15.86 -15.40
CA THR A 49 15.77 -15.98 -16.18
C THR A 49 15.98 -14.81 -17.16
N ALA A 50 15.11 -13.82 -17.16
CA ALA A 50 15.21 -12.66 -18.04
C ALA A 50 16.44 -11.80 -17.73
N GLN A 51 16.89 -11.03 -18.73
CA GLN A 51 17.97 -10.05 -18.56
C GLN A 51 17.63 -8.98 -17.51
N VAL A 52 16.37 -8.51 -17.49
CA VAL A 52 15.85 -7.60 -16.48
C VAL A 52 14.84 -8.35 -15.63
N ARG A 53 15.23 -8.66 -14.39
CA ARG A 53 14.40 -9.39 -13.44
C ARG A 53 13.72 -8.47 -12.45
N ILE A 54 12.44 -8.68 -12.25
CA ILE A 54 11.67 -8.02 -11.20
C ILE A 54 11.89 -8.82 -9.91
N ILE A 55 12.67 -8.25 -9.01
CA ILE A 55 13.05 -8.90 -7.74
C ILE A 55 12.04 -8.66 -6.62
N GLY A 56 11.11 -7.76 -6.81
CA GLY A 56 10.06 -7.45 -5.83
C GLY A 56 8.95 -6.59 -6.44
N VAL A 57 7.75 -6.83 -5.98
CA VAL A 57 6.55 -6.05 -6.31
C VAL A 57 5.99 -5.51 -5.00
N THR A 58 5.85 -4.20 -4.92
CA THR A 58 5.23 -3.52 -3.78
C THR A 58 3.86 -3.00 -4.20
N LEU A 59 2.83 -3.38 -3.45
CA LEU A 59 1.46 -2.93 -3.66
C LEU A 59 0.95 -2.21 -2.42
N GLU A 60 0.21 -1.12 -2.62
CA GLU A 60 -0.35 -0.31 -1.54
C GLU A 60 -1.86 -0.56 -1.44
N THR A 61 -2.33 -0.83 -0.21
CA THR A 61 -3.75 -1.03 0.06
C THR A 61 -4.13 -0.56 1.46
N ARG A 62 -5.43 -0.65 1.78
CA ARG A 62 -5.96 -0.35 3.10
C ARG A 62 -5.92 -1.61 3.98
N PRO A 63 -5.72 -1.45 5.32
CA PRO A 63 -5.74 -2.59 6.23
C PRO A 63 -7.04 -3.40 6.20
N ASP A 64 -8.19 -2.74 6.12
CA ASP A 64 -9.52 -3.38 6.08
C ASP A 64 -9.77 -4.22 4.81
N SER A 65 -8.99 -4.01 3.75
CA SER A 65 -9.04 -4.83 2.54
C SER A 65 -8.28 -6.16 2.66
N ILE A 66 -7.49 -6.35 3.74
CA ILE A 66 -6.67 -7.55 3.91
C ILE A 66 -7.47 -8.66 4.62
N ASP A 67 -7.78 -9.68 3.86
CA ASP A 67 -8.32 -10.95 4.34
C ASP A 67 -7.53 -12.14 3.73
N GLY A 68 -7.94 -13.37 4.06
CA GLY A 68 -7.25 -14.57 3.56
C GLY A 68 -7.29 -14.71 2.04
N ARG A 69 -8.33 -14.22 1.37
CA ARG A 69 -8.47 -14.26 -0.10
C ARG A 69 -7.54 -13.24 -0.75
N GLU A 70 -7.53 -12.01 -0.20
CA GLU A 70 -6.65 -10.97 -0.70
C GLU A 70 -5.18 -11.33 -0.51
N VAL A 71 -4.80 -11.94 0.62
CA VAL A 71 -3.45 -12.47 0.86
C VAL A 71 -3.04 -13.49 -0.22
N GLN A 72 -3.91 -14.45 -0.55
CA GLN A 72 -3.65 -15.42 -1.62
C GLN A 72 -3.53 -14.72 -2.98
N ARG A 73 -4.41 -13.78 -3.25
CA ARG A 73 -4.41 -13.01 -4.49
C ARG A 73 -3.13 -12.20 -4.67
N LEU A 74 -2.73 -11.44 -3.64
CA LEU A 74 -1.48 -10.69 -3.65
C LEU A 74 -0.27 -11.60 -3.96
N ARG A 75 -0.29 -12.83 -3.44
CA ARG A 75 0.76 -13.82 -3.74
C ARG A 75 0.74 -14.24 -5.21
N THR A 76 -0.42 -14.53 -5.78
CA THR A 76 -0.57 -14.87 -7.20
C THR A 76 -0.11 -13.74 -8.12
N LEU A 77 -0.34 -12.49 -7.70
CA LEU A 77 0.11 -11.31 -8.42
C LEU A 77 1.64 -11.07 -8.34
N GLY A 78 2.37 -11.89 -7.58
CA GLY A 78 3.81 -11.76 -7.39
C GLY A 78 4.20 -10.68 -6.38
N CYS A 79 3.26 -10.19 -5.57
CA CYS A 79 3.53 -9.22 -4.53
C CYS A 79 4.49 -9.81 -3.47
N THR A 80 5.50 -9.04 -3.10
CA THR A 80 6.47 -9.41 -2.06
C THR A 80 6.41 -8.49 -0.86
N ARG A 81 5.89 -7.28 -1.04
CA ARG A 81 5.77 -6.25 -0.01
C ARG A 81 4.41 -5.56 -0.10
N VAL A 82 3.74 -5.42 1.02
CA VAL A 82 2.47 -4.70 1.11
C VAL A 82 2.66 -3.42 1.90
N GLN A 83 2.25 -2.29 1.33
CA GLN A 83 2.17 -1.01 2.00
C GLN A 83 0.76 -0.81 2.53
N LEU A 84 0.62 -0.64 3.83
CA LEU A 84 -0.67 -0.44 4.48
C LEU A 84 -0.89 1.05 4.78
N GLY A 85 -1.94 1.62 4.21
CA GLY A 85 -2.36 2.98 4.48
C GLY A 85 -3.07 3.09 5.83
N VAL A 86 -2.32 3.01 6.92
CA VAL A 86 -2.82 3.07 8.30
C VAL A 86 -3.26 4.48 8.67
N GLN A 87 -2.47 5.47 8.31
CA GLN A 87 -2.58 6.89 8.57
C GLN A 87 -2.30 7.25 10.04
N HIS A 88 -3.07 6.73 10.99
CA HIS A 88 -2.90 6.99 12.43
C HIS A 88 -3.30 5.78 13.28
N THR A 89 -2.85 5.73 14.55
CA THR A 89 -3.23 4.69 15.52
C THR A 89 -4.25 5.14 16.56
N ASN A 90 -4.74 6.38 16.46
CA ASN A 90 -5.83 6.89 17.28
C ASN A 90 -7.16 6.77 16.52
N ASP A 91 -8.02 5.87 16.96
CA ASP A 91 -9.29 5.58 16.30
C ASP A 91 -10.28 6.77 16.34
N ASP A 92 -10.18 7.69 17.31
CA ASP A 92 -11.01 8.88 17.36
C ASP A 92 -10.66 9.87 16.24
N ILE A 93 -9.38 10.04 15.95
CA ILE A 93 -8.92 10.80 14.78
C ILE A 93 -9.41 10.12 13.50
N LEU A 94 -9.21 8.81 13.37
CA LEU A 94 -9.63 8.05 12.19
C LEU A 94 -11.15 8.16 11.94
N ARG A 95 -11.96 8.18 13.00
CA ARG A 95 -13.43 8.43 12.88
C ARG A 95 -13.72 9.84 12.40
N LYS A 96 -13.08 10.85 13.00
CA LYS A 96 -13.32 12.27 12.66
C LYS A 96 -12.97 12.59 11.21
N ILE A 97 -11.90 12.01 10.68
CA ILE A 97 -11.51 12.17 9.27
C ILE A 97 -12.24 11.20 8.32
N ASN A 98 -13.21 10.45 8.83
CA ASN A 98 -13.99 9.46 8.07
C ASN A 98 -13.13 8.41 7.34
N ARG A 99 -12.07 7.91 7.99
CA ARG A 99 -11.17 6.92 7.39
C ARG A 99 -11.86 5.59 7.10
N GLY A 100 -12.80 5.15 7.95
CA GLY A 100 -13.53 3.89 7.83
C GLY A 100 -12.67 2.63 8.02
N CYS A 101 -11.48 2.77 8.58
CA CYS A 101 -10.52 1.71 8.86
C CYS A 101 -9.78 2.07 10.16
N TYR A 102 -9.63 1.12 11.07
CA TYR A 102 -9.21 1.36 12.44
C TYR A 102 -8.01 0.51 12.86
N THR A 103 -7.49 0.76 14.06
CA THR A 103 -6.31 0.05 14.57
C THR A 103 -6.50 -1.46 14.62
N ALA A 104 -7.69 -1.94 14.93
CA ALA A 104 -8.00 -3.38 14.94
C ALA A 104 -7.84 -4.02 13.54
N ASP A 105 -8.23 -3.31 12.47
CA ASP A 105 -8.05 -3.76 11.09
C ASP A 105 -6.56 -3.81 10.74
N THR A 106 -5.79 -2.83 11.21
CA THR A 106 -4.34 -2.77 11.02
C THR A 106 -3.63 -3.96 11.66
N ILE A 107 -3.94 -4.26 12.92
CA ILE A 107 -3.38 -5.41 13.66
C ILE A 107 -3.70 -6.73 12.95
N LYS A 108 -4.96 -6.91 12.56
CA LYS A 108 -5.39 -8.08 11.80
C LYS A 108 -4.64 -8.23 10.47
N ALA A 109 -4.50 -7.13 9.72
CA ALA A 109 -3.80 -7.12 8.45
C ALA A 109 -2.32 -7.47 8.61
N ILE A 110 -1.62 -6.86 9.56
CA ILE A 110 -0.22 -7.14 9.88
C ILE A 110 -0.04 -8.63 10.21
N LYS A 111 -0.89 -9.19 11.06
CA LYS A 111 -0.83 -10.60 11.43
C LYS A 111 -0.95 -11.51 10.21
N LEU A 112 -1.99 -11.34 9.38
CA LEU A 112 -2.21 -12.15 8.18
C LEU A 112 -1.05 -12.04 7.17
N LEU A 113 -0.53 -10.85 6.96
CA LEU A 113 0.58 -10.62 6.04
C LEU A 113 1.90 -11.22 6.55
N LYS A 114 2.18 -11.13 7.85
CA LYS A 114 3.35 -11.78 8.47
C LYS A 114 3.27 -13.31 8.38
N GLU A 115 2.12 -13.89 8.71
CA GLU A 115 1.89 -15.34 8.58
C GLU A 115 2.08 -15.84 7.15
N ALA A 116 1.78 -15.00 6.17
CA ALA A 116 2.02 -15.26 4.75
C ALA A 116 3.42 -14.83 4.25
N ALA A 117 4.33 -14.43 5.13
CA ALA A 117 5.70 -14.02 4.83
C ALA A 117 5.83 -12.84 3.84
N PHE A 118 4.91 -11.87 3.87
CA PHE A 118 5.08 -10.60 3.20
C PHE A 118 5.96 -9.65 4.00
N LYS A 119 6.70 -8.79 3.30
CA LYS A 119 7.24 -7.57 3.88
C LYS A 119 6.12 -6.53 4.03
N ILE A 120 6.17 -5.75 5.11
CA ILE A 120 5.11 -4.80 5.46
C ILE A 120 5.69 -3.42 5.68
N ASP A 121 5.11 -2.43 5.00
CA ASP A 121 5.35 -1.02 5.28
C ASP A 121 4.06 -0.40 5.84
N LEU A 122 4.17 0.42 6.88
CA LEU A 122 3.06 1.23 7.38
C LEU A 122 3.21 2.66 6.90
N HIS A 123 2.16 3.20 6.30
CA HIS A 123 2.07 4.63 6.00
C HIS A 123 1.35 5.33 7.14
N LEU A 124 2.04 6.26 7.76
CA LEU A 124 1.57 7.07 8.87
C LEU A 124 1.55 8.54 8.45
N MET A 125 0.53 9.23 8.86
CA MET A 125 0.28 10.62 8.49
C MET A 125 0.11 11.46 9.77
N PRO A 126 1.21 11.99 10.33
CA PRO A 126 1.10 12.98 11.39
C PRO A 126 0.45 14.26 10.88
N ASP A 127 0.03 15.10 11.81
CA ASP A 127 -0.61 16.37 11.51
C ASP A 127 -1.97 16.24 10.79
N LEU A 128 -2.69 15.14 11.08
CA LEU A 128 -4.06 15.01 10.62
C LEU A 128 -4.99 16.01 11.31
N PRO A 129 -6.07 16.45 10.69
CA PRO A 129 -7.09 17.26 11.37
C PRO A 129 -7.49 16.61 12.70
N PHE A 130 -7.55 17.42 13.76
CA PHE A 130 -7.81 17.02 15.15
C PHE A 130 -6.65 16.29 15.87
N ALA A 131 -5.51 16.07 15.20
CA ALA A 131 -4.29 15.65 15.87
C ALA A 131 -3.60 16.83 16.56
N THR A 132 -2.70 16.52 17.46
CA THR A 132 -1.77 17.47 18.10
C THR A 132 -0.39 16.85 18.13
N PRO A 133 0.70 17.62 18.25
CA PRO A 133 2.04 17.05 18.36
C PRO A 133 2.19 15.96 19.43
N ALA A 134 1.48 16.09 20.56
CA ALA A 134 1.49 15.09 21.62
C ALA A 134 0.79 13.78 21.19
N ILE A 135 -0.30 13.87 20.43
CA ILE A 135 -1.03 12.71 19.91
C ILE A 135 -0.19 12.01 18.82
N ASP A 136 0.47 12.76 17.95
CA ASP A 136 1.35 12.21 16.92
C ASP A 136 2.59 11.55 17.53
N LEU A 137 3.16 12.13 18.58
CA LEU A 137 4.26 11.49 19.32
C LEU A 137 3.80 10.17 19.96
N ALA A 138 2.63 10.16 20.60
CA ALA A 138 2.05 8.93 21.15
C ALA A 138 1.77 7.86 20.06
N MET A 139 1.38 8.26 18.85
CA MET A 139 1.30 7.35 17.71
C MET A 139 2.67 6.74 17.38
N ALA A 140 3.70 7.57 17.28
CA ALA A 140 5.06 7.11 16.98
C ALA A 140 5.58 6.14 18.07
N GLU A 141 5.42 6.48 19.34
CA GLU A 141 5.77 5.61 20.45
C GLU A 141 5.02 4.28 20.40
N ARG A 142 3.73 4.31 20.10
CA ARG A 142 2.90 3.11 19.99
C ARG A 142 3.37 2.18 18.88
N VAL A 143 3.60 2.68 17.65
CA VAL A 143 4.06 1.81 16.54
C VAL A 143 5.46 1.26 16.76
N LEU A 144 6.29 1.91 17.58
CA LEU A 144 7.63 1.41 17.94
C LEU A 144 7.60 0.38 19.05
N ALA A 145 6.65 0.48 19.99
CA ALA A 145 6.62 -0.34 21.20
C ALA A 145 5.62 -1.51 21.12
N ASP A 146 4.50 -1.36 20.39
CA ASP A 146 3.44 -2.36 20.32
C ASP A 146 3.83 -3.51 19.37
N PRO A 147 4.00 -4.75 19.85
CA PRO A 147 4.40 -5.89 19.04
C PRO A 147 3.39 -6.21 17.94
N ASP A 148 2.11 -5.88 18.09
CA ASP A 148 1.06 -6.11 17.10
C ASP A 148 1.11 -5.10 15.95
N LEU A 149 1.82 -3.98 16.11
CA LEU A 149 2.01 -2.93 15.10
C LEU A 149 3.41 -2.95 14.47
N GLN A 150 4.24 -3.94 14.77
CA GLN A 150 5.58 -4.05 14.20
C GLN A 150 5.52 -4.34 12.70
N ALA A 151 6.26 -3.55 11.93
CA ALA A 151 6.41 -3.67 10.49
C ALA A 151 7.89 -3.67 10.10
N ASP A 152 8.18 -3.98 8.82
CA ASP A 152 9.55 -3.94 8.31
C ASP A 152 10.00 -2.48 8.05
N GLN A 153 9.05 -1.58 7.77
CA GLN A 153 9.32 -0.18 7.47
C GLN A 153 8.13 0.72 7.86
N TRP A 154 8.43 1.94 8.26
CA TRP A 154 7.44 3.01 8.46
C TRP A 154 7.74 4.16 7.51
N LYS A 155 6.69 4.73 6.93
CA LYS A 155 6.75 5.93 6.11
C LYS A 155 5.91 7.00 6.75
N LEU A 156 6.52 8.13 7.04
CA LEU A 156 5.88 9.29 7.65
C LEU A 156 5.64 10.36 6.59
N TYR A 157 4.39 10.68 6.34
CA TYR A 157 3.96 11.75 5.45
C TYR A 157 3.10 12.73 6.22
N PRO A 158 3.60 13.92 6.56
CA PRO A 158 2.76 14.95 7.17
C PRO A 158 1.54 15.25 6.30
N CYS A 159 0.40 15.46 6.96
CA CYS A 159 -0.82 15.83 6.28
C CYS A 159 -0.63 17.16 5.54
N GLN A 160 -1.12 17.25 4.33
CA GLN A 160 -1.04 18.46 3.50
C GLN A 160 -2.42 18.89 3.05
N VAL A 161 -2.62 20.19 2.95
CA VAL A 161 -3.83 20.76 2.35
C VAL A 161 -3.73 20.57 0.84
N VAL A 162 -4.66 19.79 0.29
CA VAL A 162 -4.71 19.50 -1.16
C VAL A 162 -6.00 20.07 -1.73
N PRO A 163 -5.97 20.75 -2.90
CA PRO A 163 -7.15 21.28 -3.54
C PRO A 163 -8.25 20.23 -3.75
N TRP A 164 -9.50 20.69 -3.65
CA TRP A 164 -10.73 19.90 -3.81
C TRP A 164 -10.97 18.81 -2.75
N THR A 165 -10.33 18.92 -1.60
CA THR A 165 -10.53 18.02 -0.47
C THR A 165 -11.31 18.70 0.66
N VAL A 166 -11.83 17.88 1.57
CA VAL A 166 -12.46 18.40 2.80
C VAL A 166 -11.46 19.16 3.68
N ILE A 167 -10.18 18.76 3.64
CA ILE A 167 -9.10 19.43 4.40
C ILE A 167 -8.89 20.88 3.91
N GLU A 168 -9.00 21.13 2.60
CA GLU A 168 -8.94 22.48 2.06
C GLU A 168 -10.04 23.38 2.67
N LYS A 169 -11.29 22.88 2.73
CA LYS A 169 -12.40 23.61 3.35
C LYS A 169 -12.13 23.90 4.83
N TRP A 170 -11.64 22.91 5.57
CA TRP A 170 -11.31 23.09 6.98
C TRP A 170 -10.17 24.09 7.21
N PHE A 171 -9.21 24.13 6.29
CA PHE A 171 -8.15 25.12 6.30
C PHE A 171 -8.68 26.52 6.01
N GLU A 172 -9.52 26.70 4.98
CA GLU A 172 -10.15 27.97 4.62
C GLU A 172 -11.07 28.49 5.74
N GLU A 173 -11.79 27.61 6.42
CA GLU A 173 -12.66 27.92 7.57
C GLU A 173 -11.88 28.15 8.87
N GLY A 174 -10.56 27.93 8.88
CA GLY A 174 -9.72 28.08 10.08
C GLY A 174 -9.95 26.99 11.14
N THR A 175 -10.60 25.87 10.79
CA THR A 175 -10.83 24.73 11.68
C THR A 175 -9.68 23.73 11.68
N TYR A 176 -8.80 23.81 10.69
CA TYR A 176 -7.55 23.07 10.59
C TYR A 176 -6.41 24.01 10.18
N THR A 177 -5.26 23.87 10.84
CA THR A 177 -4.00 24.55 10.49
C THR A 177 -2.88 23.50 10.58
N PRO A 178 -2.17 23.21 9.46
CA PRO A 178 -1.03 22.30 9.47
C PRO A 178 0.18 22.87 10.21
#